data_09ffe5665ada75ff63758e640b109af7
#
_entry.id   09ffe5665ada75ff63758e640b109af7
#
_cell.length_a   1.000
_cell.length_b   1.000
_cell.length_c   1.000
_cell.angle_alpha   90.00
_cell.angle_beta   90.00
_cell.angle_gamma   90.00
#
_symmetry.space_group_name_H-M   'P 1'
#
loop_
_entity.id
_entity.type
_entity.pdbx_description
1 polymer ?
#
loop_
_entity_poly.entity_id
_entity_poly.type
_entity_poly.pdbx_seq_one_letter_code
_entity_poly.pdbx_strand_id
1 'polypeptide(L)'
;MKVSWLAATLLAVACLTLAWIATQNEKHALEAEVEKRAILLATGLSGSAAEAIVLRDDLTLGRLVQEAGRSDGVVDVRILRKGGAVEASLFAAPSERAPERLAPGADAAQAVREGSLLVAAAPVVFSGTRVGEVQVELDLEELVSPVVGKTRRELGLATLAVVAAGVTAGVCFVALLAGPLRRLRAGVERLTAGDLAVRVPPTSRDEVCELTRAFNEMGESLQQKERIQSAFGRYVSENVLRQLLETPEGDELGGAERELTIAFIDLRGFTRISEDMKARDVVALLNEFFQLVSDRILARGGTIDKFIGDSVMAYFGAPLHHADHAVRAVTAATEIVRACAERNRARSRDPHPDAPAAAIEPGIGVHTGIVIVGSIGSDRRADYTAVGDAVNVAHRLEKLARPGEILVSEAVQRHVRGAFRLRFEGERQLSGRQEPVHVYSVDRDDAANPQPALREDWERS
;
A
#
# COMPACT_ATOMS: atom_id res chain seq x y z
N MET A 1 9.65 -10.86 8.11
CA MET A 1 10.06 -11.77 9.19
C MET A 1 10.11 -13.25 8.77
N LYS A 2 9.06 -13.86 8.17
CA LYS A 2 9.06 -15.28 7.79
C LYS A 2 10.22 -15.67 6.84
N VAL A 3 10.52 -14.84 5.84
CA VAL A 3 11.60 -15.12 4.86
C VAL A 3 12.98 -15.07 5.51
N SER A 4 13.24 -14.12 6.41
CA SER A 4 14.53 -14.01 7.10
C SER A 4 14.80 -15.19 8.04
N TRP A 5 13.75 -15.69 8.71
CA TRP A 5 13.84 -16.90 9.54
C TRP A 5 14.12 -18.14 8.70
N LEU A 6 13.46 -18.27 7.54
CA LEU A 6 13.69 -19.40 6.62
C LEU A 6 15.12 -19.38 6.08
N ALA A 7 15.64 -18.22 5.67
CA ALA A 7 17.01 -18.08 5.19
C ALA A 7 18.04 -18.40 6.28
N ALA A 8 17.83 -17.91 7.51
CA ALA A 8 18.71 -18.20 8.65
C ALA A 8 18.72 -19.69 9.03
N THR A 9 17.55 -20.36 9.01
CA THR A 9 17.47 -21.78 9.29
C THR A 9 18.16 -22.62 8.19
N LEU A 10 17.96 -22.30 6.91
CA LEU A 10 18.65 -22.96 5.81
C LEU A 10 20.17 -22.79 5.89
N LEU A 11 20.65 -21.59 6.21
CA LEU A 11 22.08 -21.32 6.39
C LEU A 11 22.64 -22.12 7.55
N ALA A 12 21.95 -22.16 8.70
CA ALA A 12 22.37 -22.93 9.87
C ALA A 12 22.44 -24.42 9.56
N VAL A 13 21.45 -25.02 8.90
CA VAL A 13 21.43 -26.38 8.47
C VAL A 13 22.59 -26.69 7.51
N ALA A 14 22.81 -25.84 6.52
CA ALA A 14 23.92 -26.02 5.57
C ALA A 14 25.30 -25.96 6.27
N CYS A 15 25.52 -25.01 7.18
CA CYS A 15 26.76 -24.93 7.93
C CYS A 15 26.97 -26.12 8.85
N LEU A 16 25.93 -26.60 9.53
CA LEU A 16 26.01 -27.78 10.40
C LEU A 16 26.30 -29.04 9.61
N THR A 17 25.67 -29.23 8.44
CA THR A 17 25.94 -30.40 7.58
C THR A 17 27.37 -30.41 7.04
N LEU A 18 27.87 -29.22 6.59
CA LEU A 18 29.24 -29.10 6.14
C LEU A 18 30.24 -29.34 7.26
N ALA A 19 30.03 -28.81 8.47
CA ALA A 19 30.88 -29.04 9.64
C ALA A 19 30.89 -30.55 10.03
N TRP A 20 29.74 -31.20 9.98
CA TRP A 20 29.64 -32.64 10.23
C TRP A 20 30.42 -33.45 9.19
N ILE A 21 30.24 -33.17 7.90
CA ILE A 21 30.96 -33.84 6.80
C ILE A 21 32.47 -33.61 6.95
N ALA A 22 32.92 -32.42 7.21
CA ALA A 22 34.33 -32.08 7.40
C ALA A 22 34.94 -32.87 8.57
N THR A 23 34.23 -32.92 9.71
CA THR A 23 34.67 -33.66 10.90
C THR A 23 34.76 -35.17 10.63
N GLN A 24 33.82 -35.76 9.88
CA GLN A 24 33.84 -37.17 9.52
C GLN A 24 35.00 -37.47 8.56
N ASN A 25 35.22 -36.67 7.54
CA ASN A 25 36.30 -36.82 6.59
C ASN A 25 37.67 -36.76 7.29
N GLU A 26 37.85 -35.79 8.22
CA GLU A 26 39.08 -35.68 9.00
C GLU A 26 39.33 -36.89 9.89
N LYS A 27 38.27 -37.37 10.58
CA LYS A 27 38.34 -38.60 11.38
C LYS A 27 38.79 -39.78 10.55
N HIS A 28 38.20 -40.02 9.37
CA HIS A 28 38.57 -41.12 8.48
C HIS A 28 40.00 -41.00 7.97
N ALA A 29 40.41 -39.75 7.62
CA ALA A 29 41.79 -39.50 7.18
C ALA A 29 42.83 -39.80 8.29
N LEU A 30 42.53 -39.39 9.54
CA LEU A 30 43.38 -39.65 10.69
C LEU A 30 43.42 -41.13 11.02
N GLU A 31 42.28 -41.84 10.99
CA GLU A 31 42.23 -43.31 11.20
C GLU A 31 43.10 -44.05 10.18
N ALA A 32 43.03 -43.66 8.89
CA ALA A 32 43.86 -44.26 7.83
C ALA A 32 45.35 -43.94 8.00
N GLU A 33 45.71 -42.76 8.48
CA GLU A 33 47.12 -42.39 8.76
C GLU A 33 47.70 -43.17 9.95
N VAL A 34 46.87 -43.38 11.01
CA VAL A 34 47.26 -44.17 12.17
C VAL A 34 47.43 -45.66 11.75
N GLU A 35 46.54 -46.16 10.89
CA GLU A 35 46.65 -47.51 10.35
C GLU A 35 47.96 -47.69 9.57
N LYS A 36 48.28 -46.77 8.68
CA LYS A 36 49.54 -46.80 7.92
C LYS A 36 50.78 -46.73 8.83
N ARG A 37 50.74 -45.88 9.87
CA ARG A 37 51.80 -45.80 10.87
C ARG A 37 51.98 -47.06 11.64
N ALA A 38 50.89 -47.71 12.07
CA ALA A 38 50.90 -48.98 12.77
C ALA A 38 51.56 -50.08 11.94
N ILE A 39 51.16 -50.21 10.65
CA ILE A 39 51.76 -51.20 9.72
C ILE A 39 53.26 -50.96 9.53
N LEU A 40 53.68 -49.63 9.37
CA LEU A 40 55.10 -49.27 9.24
C LEU A 40 55.91 -49.67 10.49
N LEU A 41 55.36 -49.43 11.69
CA LEU A 41 56.00 -49.81 12.95
C LEU A 41 56.16 -51.35 13.07
N ALA A 42 55.06 -52.05 12.82
CA ALA A 42 55.09 -53.50 12.88
C ALA A 42 56.09 -54.10 11.87
N THR A 43 56.12 -53.53 10.63
CA THR A 43 57.06 -54.02 9.58
C THR A 43 58.50 -53.65 9.92
N GLY A 44 58.79 -52.47 10.44
CA GLY A 44 60.14 -52.13 10.88
C GLY A 44 60.69 -53.03 12.01
N LEU A 45 59.81 -53.27 12.98
CA LEU A 45 60.17 -54.19 14.09
C LEU A 45 60.36 -55.60 13.61
N SER A 46 59.51 -56.10 12.69
CA SER A 46 59.61 -57.49 12.18
C SER A 46 60.95 -57.77 11.50
N GLY A 47 61.47 -56.75 10.76
CA GLY A 47 62.81 -56.84 10.15
C GLY A 47 63.94 -56.95 11.19
N SER A 48 63.85 -56.15 12.26
CA SER A 48 64.84 -56.12 13.32
C SER A 48 64.75 -57.28 14.28
N ALA A 49 63.54 -57.90 14.44
CA ALA A 49 63.34 -59.04 15.34
C ALA A 49 63.74 -60.39 14.73
N ALA A 50 63.92 -60.45 13.40
CA ALA A 50 64.13 -61.75 12.73
C ALA A 50 65.33 -62.52 13.21
N GLU A 51 66.48 -61.90 13.33
CA GLU A 51 67.71 -62.52 13.81
C GLU A 51 67.62 -62.87 15.30
N ALA A 52 67.08 -61.94 16.12
CA ALA A 52 66.99 -62.10 17.57
C ALA A 52 66.04 -63.25 17.96
N ILE A 53 64.96 -63.54 17.21
CA ILE A 53 64.08 -64.69 17.44
C ILE A 53 64.83 -66.01 17.18
N VAL A 54 65.59 -66.09 16.12
CA VAL A 54 66.33 -67.28 15.76
C VAL A 54 67.45 -67.55 16.74
N LEU A 55 68.18 -66.56 17.19
CA LEU A 55 69.26 -66.63 18.15
C LEU A 55 68.82 -66.76 19.63
N ARG A 56 67.54 -66.58 19.91
CA ARG A 56 66.96 -66.52 21.24
C ARG A 56 67.57 -65.44 22.11
N ASP A 57 67.79 -64.25 21.52
CA ASP A 57 68.34 -63.08 22.21
C ASP A 57 67.23 -62.24 22.85
N ASP A 58 66.79 -62.69 24.05
CA ASP A 58 65.71 -62.10 24.80
C ASP A 58 66.01 -60.66 25.20
N LEU A 59 67.29 -60.24 25.35
CA LEU A 59 67.70 -58.91 25.69
C LEU A 59 67.45 -57.96 24.51
N THR A 60 67.76 -58.37 23.29
CA THR A 60 67.56 -57.61 22.07
C THR A 60 66.06 -57.53 21.78
N LEU A 61 65.27 -58.58 21.90
CA LEU A 61 63.82 -58.59 21.75
C LEU A 61 63.13 -57.62 22.76
N GLY A 62 63.54 -57.69 24.03
CA GLY A 62 63.01 -56.78 25.07
C GLY A 62 63.29 -55.32 24.80
N ARG A 63 64.50 -54.96 24.27
CA ARG A 63 64.90 -53.68 23.91
C ARG A 63 64.05 -53.14 22.74
N LEU A 64 63.85 -53.90 21.70
CA LEU A 64 63.00 -53.57 20.55
C LEU A 64 61.55 -53.29 20.95
N VAL A 65 61.00 -54.10 21.83
CA VAL A 65 59.65 -53.90 22.35
C VAL A 65 59.56 -52.60 23.19
N GLN A 66 60.51 -52.33 24.08
CA GLN A 66 60.55 -51.13 24.88
C GLN A 66 60.74 -49.85 24.05
N GLU A 67 61.55 -49.91 23.01
CA GLU A 67 61.77 -48.75 22.11
C GLU A 67 60.52 -48.45 21.31
N ALA A 68 59.85 -49.43 20.76
CA ALA A 68 58.60 -49.32 20.04
C ALA A 68 57.45 -48.80 20.95
N GLY A 69 57.40 -49.31 22.19
CA GLY A 69 56.43 -48.90 23.18
C GLY A 69 56.51 -47.40 23.63
N ARG A 70 57.61 -46.72 23.31
CA ARG A 70 57.77 -45.29 23.54
C ARG A 70 57.10 -44.41 22.49
N SER A 71 56.62 -45.00 21.42
CA SER A 71 55.91 -44.31 20.38
C SER A 71 54.53 -43.92 20.87
N ASP A 72 54.11 -42.68 20.55
CA ASP A 72 52.81 -42.14 20.97
C ASP A 72 51.66 -43.06 20.52
N GLY A 73 50.76 -43.34 21.44
CA GLY A 73 49.54 -44.15 21.21
C GLY A 73 49.77 -45.65 21.10
N VAL A 74 50.98 -46.13 21.33
CA VAL A 74 51.26 -47.59 21.40
C VAL A 74 50.85 -48.07 22.77
N VAL A 75 49.89 -49.02 22.80
CA VAL A 75 49.38 -49.69 24.01
C VAL A 75 50.20 -50.89 24.35
N ASP A 76 50.44 -51.75 23.36
CA ASP A 76 51.24 -52.92 23.55
C ASP A 76 52.03 -53.36 22.29
N VAL A 77 53.14 -53.93 22.46
CA VAL A 77 53.95 -54.54 21.39
C VAL A 77 54.30 -55.97 21.78
N ARG A 78 53.99 -56.94 20.92
CA ARG A 78 54.24 -58.29 21.12
C ARG A 78 55.09 -58.90 19.97
N ILE A 79 56.11 -59.61 20.33
CA ILE A 79 56.86 -60.43 19.37
C ILE A 79 56.56 -61.90 19.62
N LEU A 80 55.93 -62.54 18.64
CA LEU A 80 55.49 -63.90 18.73
C LEU A 80 56.36 -64.85 17.88
N ARG A 81 56.68 -66.00 18.38
CA ARG A 81 57.22 -67.13 17.59
C ARG A 81 56.09 -67.84 16.86
N LYS A 82 56.42 -68.54 15.79
CA LYS A 82 55.49 -69.38 15.10
C LYS A 82 54.80 -70.36 16.07
N GLY A 83 53.46 -70.37 16.08
CA GLY A 83 52.63 -71.06 17.06
C GLY A 83 52.15 -70.25 18.23
N GLY A 84 52.33 -68.92 18.21
CA GLY A 84 51.72 -67.93 19.13
C GLY A 84 52.42 -67.82 20.49
N ALA A 85 53.60 -68.38 20.67
CA ALA A 85 54.36 -68.19 21.90
C ALA A 85 54.93 -66.77 21.95
N VAL A 86 54.70 -66.03 23.01
CA VAL A 86 55.18 -64.62 23.21
C VAL A 86 56.65 -64.71 23.63
N GLU A 87 57.53 -64.18 22.85
CA GLU A 87 58.99 -64.14 23.16
C GLU A 87 59.32 -62.84 23.90
N ALA A 88 58.65 -61.66 23.51
CA ALA A 88 58.75 -60.39 24.19
C ALA A 88 57.47 -59.59 24.07
N SER A 89 57.08 -58.84 25.09
CA SER A 89 55.94 -57.97 25.15
C SER A 89 56.21 -56.85 26.16
N LEU A 90 55.48 -55.72 26.05
CA LEU A 90 55.46 -54.65 27.08
C LEU A 90 54.81 -55.15 28.38
N PHE A 91 53.77 -55.94 28.28
CA PHE A 91 52.92 -56.28 29.40
C PHE A 91 52.74 -57.85 29.62
N ALA A 92 52.82 -58.65 28.57
CA ALA A 92 52.63 -60.10 28.70
C ALA A 92 53.91 -60.78 29.20
N ALA A 93 53.74 -61.79 30.08
CA ALA A 93 54.87 -62.59 30.52
C ALA A 93 55.45 -63.42 29.39
N PRO A 94 56.80 -63.68 29.35
CA PRO A 94 57.39 -64.61 28.41
C PRO A 94 56.80 -66.00 28.59
N SER A 95 56.44 -66.69 27.48
CA SER A 95 55.75 -67.96 27.40
C SER A 95 54.22 -67.96 27.45
N GLU A 96 53.54 -66.84 27.63
CA GLU A 96 52.11 -66.78 27.36
C GLU A 96 51.84 -67.03 25.87
N ARG A 97 50.62 -67.52 25.54
CA ARG A 97 50.21 -67.67 24.15
C ARG A 97 49.26 -66.52 23.77
N ALA A 98 49.58 -65.82 22.72
CA ALA A 98 48.70 -64.82 22.11
C ALA A 98 48.24 -65.32 20.73
N PRO A 99 47.01 -64.96 20.30
CA PRO A 99 46.52 -65.39 18.98
C PRO A 99 47.33 -64.72 17.88
N GLU A 100 47.80 -65.57 16.89
CA GLU A 100 48.36 -65.01 15.66
C GLU A 100 47.27 -64.25 14.90
N ARG A 101 47.58 -63.06 14.49
CA ARG A 101 46.65 -62.15 13.77
C ARG A 101 46.71 -62.29 12.24
N LEU A 102 47.87 -62.75 11.77
CA LEU A 102 48.05 -62.96 10.35
C LEU A 102 47.61 -64.38 9.96
N ALA A 103 46.88 -64.47 8.84
CA ALA A 103 46.52 -65.76 8.27
C ALA A 103 47.75 -66.64 7.96
N PRO A 104 47.65 -67.99 8.04
CA PRO A 104 48.71 -68.83 7.60
C PRO A 104 49.10 -68.56 6.15
N GLY A 105 50.40 -68.20 5.93
CA GLY A 105 50.90 -67.81 4.60
C GLY A 105 50.72 -66.32 4.21
N ALA A 106 50.32 -65.46 5.11
CA ALA A 106 50.33 -64.03 4.84
C ALA A 106 51.79 -63.51 4.79
N ASP A 107 52.18 -62.93 3.65
CA ASP A 107 53.51 -62.43 3.39
C ASP A 107 53.59 -60.90 3.59
N ALA A 108 52.44 -60.19 3.90
CA ALA A 108 52.38 -58.77 4.10
C ALA A 108 51.79 -58.45 5.47
N ALA A 109 52.20 -57.29 5.99
CA ALA A 109 51.61 -56.71 7.21
C ALA A 109 50.18 -56.32 7.00
N GLN A 110 49.35 -56.54 8.00
CA GLN A 110 47.91 -56.25 8.01
C GLN A 110 47.56 -55.51 9.31
N ALA A 111 46.58 -54.67 9.25
CA ALA A 111 45.99 -54.04 10.44
C ALA A 111 44.54 -54.46 10.60
N VAL A 112 44.13 -54.76 11.81
CA VAL A 112 42.76 -55.14 12.16
C VAL A 112 42.30 -54.26 13.31
N ARG A 113 41.11 -53.77 13.18
CA ARG A 113 40.49 -52.90 14.20
C ARG A 113 39.68 -53.79 15.19
N GLU A 114 40.00 -53.69 16.45
CA GLU A 114 39.27 -54.33 17.55
C GLU A 114 38.73 -53.23 18.53
N GLY A 115 37.52 -52.77 18.27
CA GLY A 115 36.93 -51.68 19.09
C GLY A 115 37.67 -50.36 18.94
N SER A 116 38.27 -49.83 20.04
CA SER A 116 39.13 -48.65 20.06
C SER A 116 40.58 -48.94 19.70
N LEU A 117 40.99 -50.21 19.71
CA LEU A 117 42.36 -50.60 19.42
C LEU A 117 42.53 -50.96 17.94
N LEU A 118 43.69 -50.55 17.41
CA LEU A 118 44.17 -50.98 16.11
C LEU A 118 45.36 -51.86 16.28
N VAL A 119 45.22 -53.11 15.86
CA VAL A 119 46.29 -54.12 15.95
C VAL A 119 46.91 -54.30 14.57
N ALA A 120 48.15 -53.88 14.42
CA ALA A 120 48.93 -54.12 13.21
C ALA A 120 49.84 -55.36 13.43
N ALA A 121 49.80 -56.32 12.51
CA ALA A 121 50.60 -57.50 12.56
C ALA A 121 51.49 -57.56 11.33
N ALA A 122 52.77 -57.89 11.53
CA ALA A 122 53.75 -58.09 10.46
C ALA A 122 54.48 -59.42 10.59
N PRO A 123 54.69 -60.18 9.50
CA PRO A 123 55.40 -61.45 9.55
C PRO A 123 56.89 -61.21 9.79
N VAL A 124 57.49 -62.02 10.67
CA VAL A 124 58.91 -62.08 10.86
C VAL A 124 59.46 -63.15 9.99
N VAL A 125 60.27 -62.80 9.00
CA VAL A 125 60.84 -63.75 8.05
C VAL A 125 62.35 -63.79 8.17
N PHE A 126 62.90 -64.98 8.33
CA PHE A 126 64.33 -65.27 8.33
C PHE A 126 64.71 -66.23 7.25
N SER A 127 65.63 -65.90 6.37
CA SER A 127 66.04 -66.79 5.26
C SER A 127 64.85 -67.33 4.44
N GLY A 128 63.85 -66.52 4.16
CA GLY A 128 62.63 -66.88 3.38
C GLY A 128 61.60 -67.74 4.13
N THR A 129 61.83 -67.99 5.45
CA THR A 129 60.85 -68.70 6.24
C THR A 129 60.29 -67.86 7.35
N ARG A 130 58.93 -67.86 7.49
CA ARG A 130 58.24 -67.14 8.59
C ARG A 130 58.56 -67.84 9.92
N VAL A 131 59.26 -67.12 10.79
CA VAL A 131 59.69 -67.58 12.11
C VAL A 131 58.85 -67.05 13.25
N GLY A 132 58.05 -66.03 12.98
CA GLY A 132 57.22 -65.38 13.96
C GLY A 132 56.34 -64.24 13.39
N GLU A 133 55.78 -63.44 14.28
CA GLU A 133 54.94 -62.30 13.99
C GLU A 133 55.18 -61.20 15.02
N VAL A 134 55.20 -59.98 14.56
CA VAL A 134 55.20 -58.78 15.43
C VAL A 134 53.80 -58.21 15.40
N GLN A 135 53.23 -57.91 16.57
CA GLN A 135 51.99 -57.26 16.76
C GLN A 135 52.20 -55.94 17.47
N VAL A 136 51.61 -54.83 16.95
CA VAL A 136 51.65 -53.51 17.55
C VAL A 136 50.20 -53.07 17.76
N GLU A 137 49.83 -52.74 18.97
CA GLU A 137 48.52 -52.36 19.38
C GLU A 137 48.57 -50.82 19.62
N LEU A 138 47.72 -50.03 18.91
CA LEU A 138 47.57 -48.59 19.08
C LEU A 138 46.16 -48.25 19.52
N ASP A 139 46.03 -47.27 20.42
CA ASP A 139 44.73 -46.70 20.79
C ASP A 139 44.32 -45.62 19.80
N LEU A 140 43.31 -45.90 18.97
CA LEU A 140 42.75 -44.97 18.03
C LEU A 140 42.03 -43.82 18.74
N GLU A 141 41.43 -44.05 19.91
CA GLU A 141 40.70 -43.04 20.64
C GLU A 141 41.64 -41.98 21.22
N GLU A 142 42.77 -42.43 21.80
CA GLU A 142 43.79 -41.55 22.33
C GLU A 142 44.45 -40.68 21.24
N LEU A 143 44.70 -41.22 20.06
CA LEU A 143 45.36 -40.51 18.97
C LEU A 143 44.43 -39.62 18.17
N VAL A 144 43.20 -40.07 17.92
CA VAL A 144 42.24 -39.36 17.02
C VAL A 144 41.35 -38.37 17.77
N SER A 145 40.91 -38.71 19.01
CA SER A 145 39.90 -37.90 19.71
C SER A 145 40.34 -36.46 20.03
N PRO A 146 41.62 -36.17 20.43
CA PRO A 146 42.01 -34.78 20.73
C PRO A 146 42.01 -33.89 19.49
N VAL A 147 42.43 -34.45 18.35
CA VAL A 147 42.50 -33.71 17.08
C VAL A 147 41.09 -33.41 16.56
N VAL A 148 40.24 -34.43 16.46
CA VAL A 148 38.86 -34.33 16.04
C VAL A 148 38.07 -33.43 17.00
N GLY A 149 38.30 -33.52 18.31
CA GLY A 149 37.69 -32.65 19.32
C GLY A 149 38.01 -31.15 19.13
N LYS A 150 39.27 -30.85 18.83
CA LYS A 150 39.73 -29.49 18.53
C LYS A 150 39.05 -28.94 17.27
N THR A 151 39.12 -29.69 16.18
CA THR A 151 38.49 -29.30 14.90
C THR A 151 36.99 -29.11 15.04
N ARG A 152 36.30 -30.02 15.74
CA ARG A 152 34.86 -29.90 16.02
C ARG A 152 34.52 -28.63 16.78
N ARG A 153 35.35 -28.22 17.77
CA ARG A 153 35.16 -26.97 18.52
C ARG A 153 35.37 -25.72 17.64
N GLU A 154 36.44 -25.73 16.83
CA GLU A 154 36.76 -24.60 15.93
C GLU A 154 35.67 -24.44 14.87
N LEU A 155 35.23 -25.53 14.22
CA LEU A 155 34.13 -25.50 13.24
C LEU A 155 32.81 -25.10 13.91
N GLY A 156 32.54 -25.53 15.13
CA GLY A 156 31.36 -25.13 15.89
C GLY A 156 31.30 -23.64 16.17
N LEU A 157 32.44 -23.06 16.60
CA LEU A 157 32.57 -21.61 16.81
C LEU A 157 32.43 -20.82 15.50
N ALA A 158 33.05 -21.26 14.42
CA ALA A 158 32.94 -20.65 13.11
C ALA A 158 31.49 -20.68 12.59
N THR A 159 30.82 -21.83 12.73
CA THR A 159 29.39 -21.97 12.36
C THR A 159 28.51 -21.02 13.15
N LEU A 160 28.72 -20.92 14.46
CA LEU A 160 27.97 -19.99 15.31
C LEU A 160 28.17 -18.53 14.88
N ALA A 161 29.42 -18.16 14.57
CA ALA A 161 29.74 -16.80 14.11
C ALA A 161 29.07 -16.46 12.78
N VAL A 162 29.08 -17.38 11.81
CA VAL A 162 28.42 -17.23 10.50
C VAL A 162 26.90 -17.09 10.66
N VAL A 163 26.28 -17.94 11.47
CA VAL A 163 24.84 -17.87 11.74
C VAL A 163 24.47 -16.57 12.44
N ALA A 164 25.23 -16.15 13.44
CA ALA A 164 25.00 -14.88 14.13
C ALA A 164 25.12 -13.69 13.20
N ALA A 165 26.14 -13.65 12.32
CA ALA A 165 26.32 -12.63 11.31
C ALA A 165 25.15 -12.59 10.32
N GLY A 166 24.73 -13.77 9.84
CA GLY A 166 23.59 -13.89 8.91
C GLY A 166 22.26 -13.41 9.53
N VAL A 167 21.98 -13.75 10.77
CA VAL A 167 20.79 -13.27 11.50
C VAL A 167 20.86 -11.75 11.67
N THR A 168 22.00 -11.21 12.09
CA THR A 168 22.18 -9.77 12.25
C THR A 168 21.99 -9.02 10.94
N ALA A 169 22.60 -9.50 9.85
CA ALA A 169 22.42 -8.92 8.52
C ALA A 169 20.97 -8.97 8.07
N GLY A 170 20.26 -10.10 8.30
CA GLY A 170 18.85 -10.24 7.98
C GLY A 170 17.94 -9.28 8.77
N VAL A 171 18.21 -9.08 10.05
CA VAL A 171 17.48 -8.11 10.88
C VAL A 171 17.73 -6.68 10.41
N CYS A 172 18.99 -6.33 10.14
CA CYS A 172 19.34 -5.02 9.59
C CYS A 172 18.67 -4.77 8.23
N PHE A 173 18.70 -5.74 7.33
CA PHE A 173 18.05 -5.65 6.02
C PHE A 173 16.53 -5.41 6.14
N VAL A 174 15.86 -6.18 7.02
CA VAL A 174 14.42 -5.98 7.28
C VAL A 174 14.14 -4.61 7.90
N ALA A 175 14.98 -4.14 8.82
CA ALA A 175 14.82 -2.84 9.46
C ALA A 175 14.99 -1.68 8.44
N LEU A 176 15.98 -1.78 7.56
CA LEU A 176 16.30 -0.76 6.57
C LEU A 176 15.25 -0.69 5.45
N LEU A 177 14.73 -1.81 4.96
CA LEU A 177 13.79 -1.85 3.84
C LEU A 177 12.32 -1.88 4.26
N ALA A 178 11.95 -2.68 5.26
CA ALA A 178 10.55 -2.83 5.65
C ALA A 178 9.99 -1.59 6.36
N GLY A 179 10.82 -0.84 7.05
CA GLY A 179 10.43 0.40 7.73
C GLY A 179 9.89 1.46 6.76
N PRO A 180 10.70 1.94 5.81
CA PRO A 180 10.29 2.92 4.80
C PRO A 180 9.09 2.45 3.96
N LEU A 181 9.06 1.19 3.52
CA LEU A 181 7.94 0.63 2.74
C LEU A 181 6.63 0.61 3.52
N ARG A 182 6.64 0.31 4.82
CA ARG A 182 5.43 0.39 5.66
C ARG A 182 4.90 1.81 5.78
N ARG A 183 5.81 2.80 5.92
CA ARG A 183 5.43 4.23 5.97
C ARG A 183 4.81 4.67 4.64
N LEU A 184 5.41 4.27 3.52
CA LEU A 184 4.89 4.57 2.19
C LEU A 184 3.52 3.94 1.98
N ARG A 185 3.34 2.66 2.35
CA ARG A 185 2.04 1.99 2.31
C ARG A 185 0.99 2.73 3.14
N ALA A 186 1.31 3.08 4.38
CA ALA A 186 0.39 3.85 5.24
C ALA A 186 0.07 5.22 4.63
N GLY A 187 1.03 5.86 3.95
CA GLY A 187 0.80 7.10 3.19
C GLY A 187 -0.19 6.88 2.05
N VAL A 188 -0.04 5.81 1.27
CA VAL A 188 -0.97 5.45 0.18
C VAL A 188 -2.37 5.18 0.73
N GLU A 189 -2.50 4.42 1.82
CA GLU A 189 -3.80 4.13 2.45
C GLU A 189 -4.51 5.43 2.93
N ARG A 190 -3.77 6.39 3.47
CA ARG A 190 -4.32 7.72 3.83
C ARG A 190 -4.71 8.54 2.62
N LEU A 191 -3.88 8.54 1.57
CA LEU A 191 -4.16 9.26 0.34
C LEU A 191 -5.45 8.73 -0.33
N THR A 192 -5.62 7.41 -0.39
CA THR A 192 -6.85 6.78 -0.93
C THR A 192 -8.08 7.01 -0.06
N ALA A 193 -7.89 7.25 1.24
CA ALA A 193 -8.96 7.66 2.16
C ALA A 193 -9.33 9.16 2.05
N GLY A 194 -8.70 9.92 1.11
CA GLY A 194 -8.99 11.33 0.87
C GLY A 194 -8.09 12.32 1.60
N ASP A 195 -7.09 11.87 2.37
CA ASP A 195 -6.13 12.77 3.01
C ASP A 195 -5.02 13.16 2.02
N LEU A 196 -5.31 14.14 1.17
CA LEU A 196 -4.36 14.65 0.17
C LEU A 196 -3.22 15.48 0.77
N ALA A 197 -3.30 15.84 2.05
CA ALA A 197 -2.24 16.57 2.73
C ALA A 197 -1.14 15.65 3.29
N VAL A 198 -1.31 14.33 3.22
CA VAL A 198 -0.33 13.37 3.69
C VAL A 198 0.99 13.51 2.96
N ARG A 199 2.10 13.53 3.73
CA ARG A 199 3.46 13.51 3.19
C ARG A 199 4.25 12.45 3.93
N VAL A 200 5.01 11.65 3.18
CA VAL A 200 5.90 10.62 3.71
C VAL A 200 7.33 11.17 3.68
N PRO A 201 8.03 11.27 4.83
CA PRO A 201 9.39 11.77 4.85
C PRO A 201 10.33 10.78 4.14
N PRO A 202 11.19 11.24 3.21
CA PRO A 202 12.22 10.42 2.59
C PRO A 202 13.30 10.12 3.64
N THR A 203 13.46 8.85 4.01
CA THR A 203 14.37 8.42 5.09
C THR A 203 15.58 7.64 4.60
N SER A 204 15.62 7.28 3.32
CA SER A 204 16.71 6.54 2.68
C SER A 204 17.36 7.38 1.56
N ARG A 205 18.41 6.85 0.96
CA ARG A 205 19.10 7.45 -0.21
C ARG A 205 19.14 6.49 -1.40
N ASP A 206 18.18 5.58 -1.44
CA ASP A 206 18.01 4.51 -2.42
C ASP A 206 16.74 4.71 -3.27
N GLU A 207 16.36 3.70 -4.01
CA GLU A 207 15.17 3.67 -4.87
C GLU A 207 13.87 3.89 -4.07
N VAL A 208 13.87 3.54 -2.78
CA VAL A 208 12.71 3.80 -1.89
C VAL A 208 12.55 5.30 -1.62
N CYS A 209 13.67 6.05 -1.57
CA CYS A 209 13.63 7.50 -1.50
C CYS A 209 13.02 8.13 -2.75
N GLU A 210 13.42 7.66 -3.94
CA GLU A 210 12.87 8.14 -5.21
C GLU A 210 11.37 7.86 -5.30
N LEU A 211 10.94 6.65 -4.92
CA LEU A 211 9.54 6.27 -4.88
C LEU A 211 8.75 7.15 -3.87
N THR A 212 9.35 7.47 -2.72
CA THR A 212 8.73 8.34 -1.73
C THR A 212 8.55 9.77 -2.24
N ARG A 213 9.52 10.29 -3.00
CA ARG A 213 9.42 11.62 -3.65
C ARG A 213 8.32 11.64 -4.70
N ALA A 214 8.30 10.64 -5.59
CA ALA A 214 7.26 10.49 -6.61
C ALA A 214 5.85 10.39 -5.99
N PHE A 215 5.71 9.66 -4.88
CA PHE A 215 4.47 9.61 -4.10
C PHE A 215 4.05 10.99 -3.59
N ASN A 216 4.97 11.76 -3.00
CA ASN A 216 4.68 13.09 -2.49
C ASN A 216 4.31 14.08 -3.60
N GLU A 217 4.98 14.02 -4.76
CA GLU A 217 4.68 14.83 -5.95
C GLU A 217 3.28 14.50 -6.52
N MET A 218 2.93 13.21 -6.58
CA MET A 218 1.57 12.79 -6.96
C MET A 218 0.53 13.34 -5.98
N GLY A 219 0.76 13.24 -4.66
CA GLY A 219 -0.13 13.79 -3.64
C GLY A 219 -0.30 15.31 -3.75
N GLU A 220 0.76 16.04 -4.09
CA GLU A 220 0.70 17.48 -4.34
C GLU A 220 -0.11 17.82 -5.58
N SER A 221 0.10 17.09 -6.68
CA SER A 221 -0.64 17.26 -7.93
C SER A 221 -2.14 17.02 -7.74
N LEU A 222 -2.51 15.96 -6.98
CA LEU A 222 -3.91 15.67 -6.63
C LEU A 222 -4.53 16.79 -5.77
N GLN A 223 -3.80 17.26 -4.76
CA GLN A 223 -4.24 18.37 -3.92
C GLN A 223 -4.43 19.65 -4.72
N GLN A 224 -3.53 19.94 -5.65
CA GLN A 224 -3.65 21.09 -6.54
C GLN A 224 -4.87 20.95 -7.44
N LYS A 225 -5.11 19.76 -8.03
CA LYS A 225 -6.29 19.49 -8.85
C LYS A 225 -7.58 19.71 -8.06
N GLU A 226 -7.65 19.20 -6.82
CA GLU A 226 -8.81 19.40 -5.94
C GLU A 226 -9.03 20.88 -5.59
N ARG A 227 -7.96 21.62 -5.28
CA ARG A 227 -8.05 23.08 -5.05
C ARG A 227 -8.58 23.82 -6.27
N ILE A 228 -8.11 23.47 -7.47
CA ILE A 228 -8.61 24.03 -8.72
C ILE A 228 -10.08 23.69 -8.89
N GLN A 229 -10.48 22.43 -8.74
CA GLN A 229 -11.89 22.01 -8.85
C GLN A 229 -12.78 22.73 -7.83
N SER A 230 -12.35 22.83 -6.56
CA SER A 230 -13.10 23.55 -5.53
C SER A 230 -13.19 25.06 -5.78
N ALA A 231 -12.15 25.65 -6.36
CA ALA A 231 -12.18 27.06 -6.76
C ALA A 231 -13.15 27.27 -7.93
N PHE A 232 -13.10 26.41 -8.96
CA PHE A 232 -14.02 26.45 -10.10
C PHE A 232 -15.47 26.18 -9.69
N GLY A 233 -15.74 25.30 -8.72
CA GLY A 233 -17.09 25.03 -8.21
C GLY A 233 -17.81 26.26 -7.63
N ARG A 234 -17.10 27.34 -7.31
CA ARG A 234 -17.69 28.62 -6.94
C ARG A 234 -18.12 29.47 -8.14
N TYR A 235 -17.55 29.23 -9.30
CA TYR A 235 -17.82 30.00 -10.54
C TYR A 235 -18.71 29.24 -11.52
N VAL A 236 -18.78 27.92 -11.40
CA VAL A 236 -19.60 27.03 -12.25
C VAL A 236 -20.39 26.11 -11.33
N SER A 237 -21.69 25.91 -11.60
CA SER A 237 -22.50 25.02 -10.78
C SER A 237 -21.93 23.58 -10.83
N GLU A 238 -21.99 22.86 -9.72
CA GLU A 238 -21.46 21.49 -9.60
C GLU A 238 -22.02 20.55 -10.67
N ASN A 239 -23.29 20.68 -11.01
CA ASN A 239 -23.95 19.89 -12.04
C ASN A 239 -23.38 20.14 -13.43
N VAL A 240 -23.06 21.41 -13.76
CA VAL A 240 -22.42 21.80 -15.03
C VAL A 240 -20.97 21.28 -15.07
N LEU A 241 -20.22 21.44 -13.98
CA LEU A 241 -18.86 20.94 -13.89
C LEU A 241 -18.80 19.41 -14.07
N ARG A 242 -19.72 18.68 -13.45
CA ARG A 242 -19.84 17.23 -13.61
C ARG A 242 -20.11 16.84 -15.04
N GLN A 243 -21.06 17.49 -15.72
CA GLN A 243 -21.35 17.21 -17.13
C GLN A 243 -20.16 17.47 -18.03
N LEU A 244 -19.45 18.58 -17.86
CA LEU A 244 -18.26 18.92 -18.64
C LEU A 244 -17.12 17.88 -18.44
N LEU A 245 -16.99 17.29 -17.24
CA LEU A 245 -15.95 16.31 -16.93
C LEU A 245 -16.32 14.87 -17.34
N GLU A 246 -17.61 14.52 -17.37
CA GLU A 246 -18.08 13.17 -17.62
C GLU A 246 -18.43 12.92 -19.11
N THR A 247 -18.67 13.98 -19.90
CA THR A 247 -19.04 13.85 -21.30
C THR A 247 -17.83 14.18 -22.18
N PRO A 248 -17.31 13.24 -23.00
CA PRO A 248 -16.16 13.51 -23.88
C PRO A 248 -16.36 14.67 -24.86
N GLU A 249 -17.62 14.97 -25.21
CA GLU A 249 -18.04 16.06 -26.09
C GLU A 249 -18.41 17.33 -25.30
N GLY A 250 -18.31 17.31 -23.97
CA GLY A 250 -18.75 18.41 -23.09
C GLY A 250 -17.92 19.69 -23.19
N ASP A 251 -16.76 19.65 -23.80
CA ASP A 251 -15.86 20.80 -24.00
C ASP A 251 -15.98 21.42 -25.40
N GLU A 252 -16.82 20.85 -26.28
CA GLU A 252 -17.06 21.46 -27.60
C GLU A 252 -18.02 22.65 -27.49
N LEU A 253 -17.69 23.75 -28.18
CA LEU A 253 -18.59 24.89 -28.33
C LEU A 253 -19.87 24.47 -29.07
N GLY A 254 -21.01 24.69 -28.43
CA GLY A 254 -22.29 24.32 -28.98
C GLY A 254 -23.35 24.16 -27.91
N GLY A 255 -24.56 23.86 -28.33
CA GLY A 255 -25.69 23.67 -27.42
C GLY A 255 -26.76 22.79 -28.04
N ALA A 256 -27.58 22.19 -27.16
CA ALA A 256 -28.74 21.41 -27.55
C ALA A 256 -30.02 22.22 -27.37
N GLU A 257 -30.95 22.06 -28.30
CA GLU A 257 -32.30 22.60 -28.15
C GLU A 257 -33.07 21.82 -27.10
N ARG A 258 -33.51 22.51 -26.05
CA ARG A 258 -34.26 21.90 -24.92
C ARG A 258 -35.36 22.82 -24.46
N GLU A 259 -36.47 22.22 -23.99
CA GLU A 259 -37.48 22.98 -23.25
C GLU A 259 -37.03 23.09 -21.78
N LEU A 260 -36.83 24.33 -21.32
CA LEU A 260 -36.39 24.66 -19.97
C LEU A 260 -37.35 25.64 -19.32
N THR A 261 -37.33 25.68 -18.00
CA THR A 261 -37.96 26.77 -17.23
C THR A 261 -36.87 27.73 -16.75
N ILE A 262 -36.99 28.97 -17.15
CA ILE A 262 -36.04 30.06 -16.84
C ILE A 262 -36.67 30.93 -15.77
N ALA A 263 -35.88 31.29 -14.77
CA ALA A 263 -36.24 32.22 -13.70
C ALA A 263 -35.26 33.38 -13.63
N PHE A 264 -35.77 34.58 -13.58
CA PHE A 264 -35.04 35.78 -13.18
C PHE A 264 -35.53 36.23 -11.83
N ILE A 265 -34.62 36.56 -10.94
CA ILE A 265 -34.86 37.01 -9.57
C ILE A 265 -34.05 38.26 -9.33
N ASP A 266 -34.72 39.37 -9.05
CA ASP A 266 -34.12 40.68 -8.89
C ASP A 266 -34.44 41.28 -7.52
N LEU A 267 -33.51 42.06 -6.97
CA LEU A 267 -33.70 42.75 -5.69
C LEU A 267 -34.38 44.12 -5.90
N ARG A 268 -35.66 44.21 -5.56
CA ARG A 268 -36.45 45.39 -5.80
C ARG A 268 -35.98 46.62 -4.99
N GLY A 269 -35.86 47.74 -5.69
CA GLY A 269 -35.41 48.99 -5.10
C GLY A 269 -33.93 49.06 -4.77
N PHE A 270 -33.11 48.11 -5.27
CA PHE A 270 -31.67 48.03 -4.99
C PHE A 270 -30.95 49.35 -5.36
N THR A 271 -31.23 49.95 -6.51
CA THR A 271 -30.59 51.22 -6.93
C THR A 271 -30.74 52.29 -5.86
N ARG A 272 -31.93 52.48 -5.32
CA ARG A 272 -32.19 53.45 -4.24
C ARG A 272 -31.51 53.08 -2.93
N ILE A 273 -31.53 51.79 -2.59
CA ILE A 273 -30.87 51.22 -1.38
C ILE A 273 -29.36 51.45 -1.46
N SER A 274 -28.74 51.20 -2.62
CA SER A 274 -27.30 51.28 -2.83
C SER A 274 -26.76 52.72 -2.84
N GLU A 275 -27.60 53.73 -3.21
CA GLU A 275 -27.21 55.15 -3.20
C GLU A 275 -26.86 55.65 -1.78
N ASP A 276 -27.58 55.13 -0.78
CA ASP A 276 -27.43 55.57 0.62
C ASP A 276 -26.47 54.69 1.43
N MET A 277 -25.92 53.59 0.85
CA MET A 277 -25.08 52.61 1.52
C MET A 277 -23.61 52.76 1.17
N LYS A 278 -22.73 52.41 2.11
CA LYS A 278 -21.31 52.23 1.79
C LYS A 278 -21.10 51.03 0.87
N ALA A 279 -20.15 51.10 -0.05
CA ALA A 279 -19.87 50.05 -1.02
C ALA A 279 -19.67 48.65 -0.35
N ARG A 280 -19.05 48.61 0.83
CA ARG A 280 -18.87 47.34 1.59
C ARG A 280 -20.20 46.73 2.03
N ASP A 281 -21.14 47.57 2.47
CA ASP A 281 -22.44 47.10 2.96
C ASP A 281 -23.35 46.68 1.79
N VAL A 282 -23.21 47.35 0.63
CA VAL A 282 -23.85 46.94 -0.63
C VAL A 282 -23.41 45.54 -1.03
N VAL A 283 -22.08 45.24 -1.01
CA VAL A 283 -21.54 43.91 -1.33
C VAL A 283 -22.02 42.89 -0.32
N ALA A 284 -22.07 43.22 0.97
CA ALA A 284 -22.56 42.30 2.00
C ALA A 284 -24.06 41.97 1.79
N LEU A 285 -24.89 42.96 1.44
CA LEU A 285 -26.31 42.77 1.13
C LEU A 285 -26.51 41.88 -0.10
N LEU A 286 -25.76 42.12 -1.18
CA LEU A 286 -25.81 41.30 -2.39
C LEU A 286 -25.38 39.88 -2.13
N ASN A 287 -24.28 39.67 -1.41
CA ASN A 287 -23.82 38.35 -1.07
C ASN A 287 -24.84 37.57 -0.23
N GLU A 288 -25.50 38.21 0.74
CA GLU A 288 -26.56 37.61 1.54
C GLU A 288 -27.77 37.22 0.66
N PHE A 289 -28.20 38.14 -0.25
CA PHE A 289 -29.27 37.89 -1.19
C PHE A 289 -28.93 36.73 -2.14
N PHE A 290 -27.75 36.76 -2.77
CA PHE A 290 -27.32 35.74 -3.70
C PHE A 290 -27.18 34.37 -3.03
N GLN A 291 -26.68 34.31 -1.80
CA GLN A 291 -26.60 33.03 -1.04
C GLN A 291 -28.00 32.50 -0.80
N LEU A 292 -28.93 33.34 -0.36
CA LEU A 292 -30.29 32.93 -0.05
C LEU A 292 -31.03 32.42 -1.30
N VAL A 293 -30.87 33.08 -2.44
CA VAL A 293 -31.45 32.68 -3.73
C VAL A 293 -30.82 31.40 -4.23
N SER A 294 -29.46 31.32 -4.20
CA SER A 294 -28.70 30.18 -4.71
C SER A 294 -29.05 28.88 -3.97
N ASP A 295 -29.12 28.92 -2.64
CA ASP A 295 -29.45 27.75 -1.82
C ASP A 295 -30.81 27.14 -2.20
N ARG A 296 -31.80 27.97 -2.54
CA ARG A 296 -33.18 27.50 -2.91
C ARG A 296 -33.20 26.94 -4.33
N ILE A 297 -32.51 27.58 -5.26
CA ILE A 297 -32.42 27.11 -6.64
C ILE A 297 -31.73 25.75 -6.69
N LEU A 298 -30.56 25.66 -6.07
CA LEU A 298 -29.76 24.40 -6.05
C LEU A 298 -30.48 23.26 -5.33
N ALA A 299 -31.14 23.55 -4.19
CA ALA A 299 -31.91 22.55 -3.45
C ALA A 299 -33.06 21.96 -4.28
N ARG A 300 -33.58 22.69 -5.29
CA ARG A 300 -34.62 22.21 -6.20
C ARG A 300 -34.10 21.70 -7.53
N GLY A 301 -32.78 21.45 -7.63
CA GLY A 301 -32.15 20.93 -8.85
C GLY A 301 -32.09 21.95 -10.00
N GLY A 302 -32.19 23.23 -9.70
CA GLY A 302 -31.96 24.31 -10.65
C GLY A 302 -30.47 24.59 -10.85
N THR A 303 -30.15 25.24 -11.96
CA THR A 303 -28.81 25.67 -12.31
C THR A 303 -28.79 27.22 -12.29
N ILE A 304 -27.83 27.80 -11.58
CA ILE A 304 -27.56 29.23 -11.64
C ILE A 304 -26.72 29.48 -12.87
N ASP A 305 -27.22 30.31 -13.77
CA ASP A 305 -26.50 30.72 -14.96
C ASP A 305 -25.47 31.79 -14.59
N LYS A 306 -25.94 32.95 -14.16
CA LYS A 306 -25.09 34.08 -13.81
C LYS A 306 -25.79 35.11 -12.90
N PHE A 307 -24.98 35.92 -12.28
CA PHE A 307 -25.43 37.14 -11.57
C PHE A 307 -25.27 38.33 -12.49
N ILE A 308 -26.33 39.14 -12.62
CA ILE A 308 -26.37 40.30 -13.51
C ILE A 308 -26.73 41.51 -12.67
N GLY A 309 -25.73 42.24 -12.16
CA GLY A 309 -25.95 43.31 -11.18
C GLY A 309 -26.54 42.76 -9.88
N ASP A 310 -27.76 43.13 -9.55
CA ASP A 310 -28.56 42.68 -8.41
C ASP A 310 -29.57 41.56 -8.79
N SER A 311 -29.51 41.06 -10.02
CA SER A 311 -30.38 40.01 -10.54
C SER A 311 -29.68 38.67 -10.67
N VAL A 312 -30.41 37.57 -10.48
CA VAL A 312 -29.96 36.19 -10.66
C VAL A 312 -30.71 35.58 -11.81
N MET A 313 -29.99 35.06 -12.81
CA MET A 313 -30.55 34.20 -13.84
C MET A 313 -30.34 32.75 -13.48
N ALA A 314 -31.40 31.97 -13.52
CA ALA A 314 -31.35 30.51 -13.30
C ALA A 314 -32.29 29.77 -14.26
N TYR A 315 -32.02 28.49 -14.46
CA TYR A 315 -32.89 27.63 -15.25
C TYR A 315 -33.00 26.24 -14.62
N PHE A 316 -34.08 25.50 -15.00
CA PHE A 316 -34.42 24.17 -14.53
C PHE A 316 -34.65 23.25 -15.74
N GLY A 317 -34.16 21.99 -15.67
CA GLY A 317 -34.25 21.02 -16.76
C GLY A 317 -32.94 20.78 -17.52
N ALA A 318 -31.86 21.52 -17.17
CA ALA A 318 -30.50 21.30 -17.65
C ALA A 318 -29.52 21.65 -16.52
N PRO A 319 -28.30 21.04 -16.51
CA PRO A 319 -27.84 19.97 -17.37
C PRO A 319 -28.60 18.66 -17.12
N LEU A 320 -29.08 18.43 -15.90
CA LEU A 320 -29.90 17.29 -15.54
C LEU A 320 -31.34 17.49 -16.02
N HIS A 321 -31.85 16.52 -16.76
CA HIS A 321 -33.25 16.56 -17.21
C HIS A 321 -34.20 16.26 -16.04
N HIS A 322 -35.20 17.14 -15.87
CA HIS A 322 -36.30 16.95 -14.92
C HIS A 322 -37.61 17.24 -15.63
N ALA A 323 -38.49 16.25 -15.73
CA ALA A 323 -39.80 16.41 -16.35
C ALA A 323 -40.68 17.45 -15.61
N ASP A 324 -40.45 17.66 -14.32
CA ASP A 324 -41.11 18.59 -13.43
C ASP A 324 -40.38 19.95 -13.26
N HIS A 325 -39.53 20.32 -14.24
CA HIS A 325 -38.67 21.54 -14.17
C HIS A 325 -39.46 22.80 -13.87
N ALA A 326 -40.69 22.99 -14.39
CA ALA A 326 -41.52 24.14 -14.11
C ALA A 326 -42.06 24.16 -12.67
N VAL A 327 -42.46 23.02 -12.13
CA VAL A 327 -42.90 22.87 -10.73
C VAL A 327 -41.75 23.22 -9.79
N ARG A 328 -40.57 22.70 -10.07
CA ARG A 328 -39.35 22.97 -9.29
C ARG A 328 -38.99 24.48 -9.31
N ALA A 329 -39.08 25.12 -10.46
CA ALA A 329 -38.81 26.53 -10.61
C ALA A 329 -39.76 27.42 -9.78
N VAL A 330 -41.07 27.14 -9.84
CA VAL A 330 -42.07 27.87 -9.07
C VAL A 330 -41.93 27.57 -7.57
N THR A 331 -41.62 26.33 -7.18
CA THR A 331 -41.33 25.96 -5.79
C THR A 331 -40.11 26.74 -5.26
N ALA A 332 -39.02 26.79 -6.01
CA ALA A 332 -37.85 27.57 -5.64
C ALA A 332 -38.18 29.05 -5.49
N ALA A 333 -38.93 29.64 -6.44
CA ALA A 333 -39.36 31.04 -6.39
C ALA A 333 -40.19 31.33 -5.12
N THR A 334 -41.15 30.47 -4.76
CA THR A 334 -41.96 30.62 -3.54
C THR A 334 -41.14 30.54 -2.27
N GLU A 335 -40.17 29.58 -2.22
CA GLU A 335 -39.24 29.44 -1.11
C GLU A 335 -38.31 30.67 -0.96
N ILE A 336 -37.84 31.24 -2.06
CA ILE A 336 -37.03 32.48 -2.05
C ILE A 336 -37.81 33.63 -1.43
N VAL A 337 -39.05 33.89 -1.91
CA VAL A 337 -39.89 34.97 -1.37
C VAL A 337 -40.14 34.76 0.13
N ARG A 338 -40.46 33.54 0.55
CA ARG A 338 -40.66 33.20 1.97
C ARG A 338 -39.41 33.44 2.79
N ALA A 339 -38.25 32.95 2.35
CA ALA A 339 -37.00 33.10 3.07
C ALA A 339 -36.55 34.55 3.21
N CYS A 340 -36.78 35.39 2.17
CA CYS A 340 -36.55 36.83 2.23
C CYS A 340 -37.48 37.48 3.28
N ALA A 341 -38.77 37.16 3.30
CA ALA A 341 -39.71 37.67 4.27
C ALA A 341 -39.38 37.23 5.71
N GLU A 342 -38.93 35.98 5.91
CA GLU A 342 -38.47 35.50 7.21
C GLU A 342 -37.23 36.24 7.69
N ARG A 343 -36.25 36.44 6.81
CA ARG A 343 -35.04 37.21 7.09
C ARG A 343 -35.40 38.68 7.47
N ASN A 344 -36.28 39.33 6.74
CA ASN A 344 -36.70 40.69 7.03
C ASN A 344 -37.40 40.78 8.41
N ARG A 345 -38.28 39.81 8.73
CA ARG A 345 -38.92 39.71 10.05
C ARG A 345 -37.94 39.48 11.19
N ALA A 346 -36.98 38.59 11.01
CA ALA A 346 -35.95 38.31 12.01
C ALA A 346 -35.14 39.58 12.31
N ARG A 347 -34.72 40.28 11.28
CA ARG A 347 -33.96 41.54 11.42
C ARG A 347 -34.74 42.67 12.09
N SER A 348 -36.05 42.76 11.81
CA SER A 348 -36.88 43.74 12.49
C SER A 348 -37.04 43.47 14.00
N ARG A 349 -36.85 42.23 14.44
CA ARG A 349 -36.92 41.81 15.86
C ARG A 349 -35.62 41.97 16.60
N ASP A 350 -34.50 41.71 15.92
CA ASP A 350 -33.16 41.77 16.47
C ASP A 350 -32.19 42.47 15.47
N PRO A 351 -32.10 43.82 15.54
CA PRO A 351 -31.22 44.57 14.64
C PRO A 351 -29.76 44.34 14.98
N HIS A 352 -29.03 43.61 14.14
CA HIS A 352 -27.59 43.41 14.31
C HIS A 352 -26.83 44.65 13.82
N PRO A 353 -25.94 45.26 14.64
CA PRO A 353 -25.30 46.54 14.31
C PRO A 353 -24.38 46.49 13.07
N ASP A 354 -23.81 45.33 12.76
CA ASP A 354 -22.87 45.17 11.62
C ASP A 354 -23.51 44.62 10.34
N ALA A 355 -24.83 44.44 10.31
CA ALA A 355 -25.48 43.85 9.15
C ALA A 355 -26.38 44.89 8.44
N PRO A 356 -26.42 44.91 7.07
CA PRO A 356 -27.20 45.89 6.32
C PRO A 356 -28.66 45.87 6.75
N ALA A 357 -29.18 47.02 7.16
CA ALA A 357 -30.57 47.17 7.68
C ALA A 357 -31.64 47.10 6.57
N ALA A 358 -31.23 47.12 5.30
CA ALA A 358 -32.14 47.13 4.17
C ALA A 358 -32.98 45.84 4.06
N ALA A 359 -34.26 46.00 3.75
CA ALA A 359 -35.13 44.86 3.47
C ALA A 359 -34.78 44.25 2.12
N ILE A 360 -34.79 42.93 2.06
CA ILE A 360 -34.61 42.14 0.83
C ILE A 360 -36.00 41.77 0.31
N GLU A 361 -36.40 42.33 -0.79
CA GLU A 361 -37.70 42.11 -1.42
C GLU A 361 -37.48 41.67 -2.88
N PRO A 362 -37.58 40.36 -3.21
CA PRO A 362 -37.35 39.86 -4.56
C PRO A 362 -38.55 40.14 -5.46
N GLY A 363 -38.28 40.46 -6.72
CA GLY A 363 -39.26 40.37 -7.83
C GLY A 363 -38.85 39.22 -8.73
N ILE A 364 -39.77 38.27 -9.06
CA ILE A 364 -39.42 37.05 -9.76
C ILE A 364 -40.28 36.90 -11.02
N GLY A 365 -39.62 36.60 -12.14
CA GLY A 365 -40.25 36.26 -13.42
C GLY A 365 -39.87 34.85 -13.85
N VAL A 366 -40.87 33.98 -14.16
CA VAL A 366 -40.65 32.60 -14.57
C VAL A 366 -41.33 32.33 -15.91
N HIS A 367 -40.60 31.71 -16.83
CA HIS A 367 -41.13 31.33 -18.14
C HIS A 367 -40.57 29.96 -18.57
N THR A 368 -41.42 29.16 -19.25
CA THR A 368 -41.02 27.87 -19.85
C THR A 368 -41.04 27.98 -21.36
N GLY A 369 -39.99 27.55 -22.00
CA GLY A 369 -39.92 27.53 -23.46
C GLY A 369 -38.64 26.87 -23.99
N ILE A 370 -38.58 26.76 -25.31
CA ILE A 370 -37.45 26.16 -26.02
C ILE A 370 -36.27 27.15 -26.05
N VAL A 371 -35.10 26.66 -25.68
CA VAL A 371 -33.84 27.40 -25.71
C VAL A 371 -32.71 26.49 -26.21
N ILE A 372 -31.63 27.08 -26.66
CA ILE A 372 -30.34 26.38 -26.85
C ILE A 372 -29.57 26.51 -25.55
N VAL A 373 -29.21 25.38 -24.94
CA VAL A 373 -28.42 25.35 -23.72
C VAL A 373 -27.13 24.56 -23.95
N GLY A 374 -26.00 25.12 -23.55
CA GLY A 374 -24.67 24.54 -23.74
C GLY A 374 -23.54 25.54 -23.56
N SER A 375 -22.32 25.11 -23.97
CA SER A 375 -21.13 25.97 -23.94
C SER A 375 -21.18 26.99 -25.11
N ILE A 376 -21.50 28.23 -24.81
CA ILE A 376 -21.67 29.30 -25.79
C ILE A 376 -20.60 30.35 -25.55
N GLY A 377 -19.84 30.71 -26.58
CA GLY A 377 -18.78 31.70 -26.48
C GLY A 377 -17.71 31.56 -27.56
N SER A 378 -16.47 31.69 -27.14
CA SER A 378 -15.27 31.52 -28.00
C SER A 378 -14.33 30.51 -27.38
N ASP A 379 -13.33 30.05 -28.16
CA ASP A 379 -12.29 29.09 -27.70
C ASP A 379 -11.52 29.57 -26.46
N ARG A 380 -11.56 30.91 -26.17
CA ARG A 380 -10.86 31.50 -25.01
C ARG A 380 -11.78 31.74 -23.82
N ARG A 381 -13.09 31.85 -24.04
CA ARG A 381 -14.08 32.11 -22.99
C ARG A 381 -15.44 31.63 -23.48
N ALA A 382 -15.97 30.66 -22.77
CA ALA A 382 -17.32 30.16 -22.97
C ALA A 382 -18.05 30.09 -21.63
N ASP A 383 -19.35 30.39 -21.67
CA ASP A 383 -20.24 30.21 -20.54
C ASP A 383 -21.20 29.04 -20.87
N TYR A 384 -21.46 28.19 -19.92
CA TYR A 384 -22.55 27.21 -20.05
C TYR A 384 -23.85 27.90 -19.72
N THR A 385 -24.62 28.28 -20.73
CA THR A 385 -25.76 29.20 -20.61
C THR A 385 -26.91 28.78 -21.51
N ALA A 386 -28.09 29.34 -21.24
CA ALA A 386 -29.27 29.20 -22.08
C ALA A 386 -29.51 30.47 -22.92
N VAL A 387 -29.75 30.28 -24.23
CA VAL A 387 -30.02 31.36 -25.18
C VAL A 387 -31.32 31.08 -25.95
N GLY A 388 -32.20 32.07 -25.99
CA GLY A 388 -33.46 31.98 -26.74
C GLY A 388 -34.47 33.05 -26.31
N ASP A 389 -35.59 33.14 -27.06
CA ASP A 389 -36.67 34.11 -26.75
C ASP A 389 -37.24 33.88 -25.33
N ALA A 390 -37.28 32.62 -24.87
CA ALA A 390 -37.78 32.27 -23.54
C ALA A 390 -37.00 32.99 -22.40
N VAL A 391 -35.69 33.19 -22.57
CA VAL A 391 -34.86 33.93 -21.62
C VAL A 391 -35.33 35.39 -21.52
N ASN A 392 -35.61 36.03 -22.65
CA ASN A 392 -36.09 37.42 -22.71
C ASN A 392 -37.48 37.55 -22.08
N VAL A 393 -38.38 36.56 -22.30
CA VAL A 393 -39.70 36.57 -21.69
C VAL A 393 -39.62 36.50 -20.17
N ALA A 394 -38.81 35.59 -19.62
CA ALA A 394 -38.63 35.47 -18.17
C ALA A 394 -38.07 36.77 -17.55
N HIS A 395 -37.06 37.37 -18.17
CA HIS A 395 -36.48 38.65 -17.73
C HIS A 395 -37.50 39.78 -17.77
N ARG A 396 -38.38 39.86 -18.79
CA ARG A 396 -39.41 40.92 -18.86
C ARG A 396 -40.53 40.70 -17.84
N LEU A 397 -40.89 39.44 -17.54
CA LEU A 397 -41.83 39.13 -16.46
C LEU A 397 -41.26 39.57 -15.11
N GLU A 398 -39.98 39.29 -14.88
CA GLU A 398 -39.30 39.78 -13.69
C GLU A 398 -39.41 41.29 -13.54
N LYS A 399 -39.13 42.08 -14.59
CA LYS A 399 -39.22 43.53 -14.54
C LYS A 399 -40.62 44.09 -14.20
N LEU A 400 -41.68 43.33 -14.49
CA LEU A 400 -43.06 43.68 -14.17
C LEU A 400 -43.45 43.29 -12.73
N ALA A 401 -42.74 42.36 -12.10
CA ALA A 401 -43.06 41.88 -10.77
C ALA A 401 -42.84 42.95 -9.70
N ARG A 402 -43.78 43.08 -8.77
CA ARG A 402 -43.69 43.96 -7.59
C ARG A 402 -42.79 43.29 -6.51
N PRO A 403 -42.38 44.06 -5.47
CA PRO A 403 -41.71 43.51 -4.33
C PRO A 403 -42.47 42.32 -3.73
N GLY A 404 -41.77 41.16 -3.63
CA GLY A 404 -42.31 39.88 -3.13
C GLY A 404 -43.31 39.22 -4.09
N GLU A 405 -43.39 39.60 -5.35
CA GLU A 405 -44.30 39.02 -6.35
C GLU A 405 -43.58 38.04 -7.28
N ILE A 406 -44.25 36.95 -7.61
CA ILE A 406 -43.80 35.96 -8.59
C ILE A 406 -44.75 35.98 -9.78
N LEU A 407 -44.25 36.39 -10.94
CA LEU A 407 -45.00 36.38 -12.18
C LEU A 407 -44.59 35.22 -13.06
N VAL A 408 -45.55 34.47 -13.57
CA VAL A 408 -45.34 33.34 -14.46
C VAL A 408 -46.12 33.51 -15.77
N SER A 409 -45.59 32.97 -16.86
CA SER A 409 -46.27 32.94 -18.14
C SER A 409 -47.32 31.82 -18.20
N GLU A 410 -48.20 31.89 -19.24
CA GLU A 410 -49.12 30.81 -19.55
C GLU A 410 -48.45 29.43 -19.79
N ALA A 411 -47.25 29.45 -20.39
CA ALA A 411 -46.47 28.23 -20.58
C ALA A 411 -46.16 27.56 -19.24
N VAL A 412 -45.70 28.31 -18.23
CA VAL A 412 -45.51 27.81 -16.86
C VAL A 412 -46.85 27.35 -16.25
N GLN A 413 -47.90 28.16 -16.39
CA GLN A 413 -49.22 27.83 -15.85
C GLN A 413 -49.71 26.45 -16.32
N ARG A 414 -49.46 26.12 -17.58
CA ARG A 414 -49.83 24.77 -18.12
C ARG A 414 -49.11 23.61 -17.45
N HIS A 415 -47.84 23.81 -17.14
CA HIS A 415 -46.99 22.77 -16.51
C HIS A 415 -47.22 22.61 -15.00
N VAL A 416 -47.68 23.69 -14.32
CA VAL A 416 -47.87 23.69 -12.87
C VAL A 416 -49.33 23.54 -12.43
N ARG A 417 -50.23 23.21 -13.37
CA ARG A 417 -51.68 23.01 -13.07
C ARG A 417 -51.89 22.02 -11.93
N GLY A 418 -52.68 22.46 -10.93
CA GLY A 418 -52.98 21.62 -9.75
C GLY A 418 -51.92 21.66 -8.64
N ALA A 419 -50.72 22.15 -8.92
CA ALA A 419 -49.67 22.27 -7.90
C ALA A 419 -49.64 23.66 -7.22
N PHE A 420 -50.09 24.69 -7.92
CA PHE A 420 -50.13 26.06 -7.41
C PHE A 420 -51.43 26.78 -7.80
N ARG A 421 -51.88 27.69 -6.94
CA ARG A 421 -52.96 28.63 -7.27
C ARG A 421 -52.37 29.84 -7.98
N LEU A 422 -52.85 30.06 -9.18
CA LEU A 422 -52.40 31.14 -10.04
C LEU A 422 -53.54 32.10 -10.28
N ARG A 423 -53.30 33.38 -10.11
CA ARG A 423 -54.23 34.48 -10.40
C ARG A 423 -53.85 35.12 -11.73
N PHE A 424 -54.82 35.22 -12.63
CA PHE A 424 -54.60 35.91 -13.91
C PHE A 424 -54.44 37.44 -13.71
N GLU A 425 -53.32 37.97 -14.18
CA GLU A 425 -52.96 39.42 -14.07
C GLU A 425 -53.18 40.18 -15.38
N GLY A 426 -53.71 39.48 -16.40
CA GLY A 426 -54.04 40.07 -17.70
C GLY A 426 -53.02 39.74 -18.78
N GLU A 427 -53.29 40.32 -19.95
CA GLU A 427 -52.40 40.30 -21.10
C GLU A 427 -51.39 41.42 -21.01
N ARG A 428 -50.12 41.12 -21.26
CA ARG A 428 -49.03 42.08 -21.27
C ARG A 428 -48.31 42.08 -22.60
N GLN A 429 -48.29 43.23 -23.26
CA GLN A 429 -47.45 43.43 -24.43
C GLN A 429 -45.98 43.55 -23.96
N LEU A 430 -45.18 42.52 -24.23
CA LEU A 430 -43.77 42.54 -23.87
C LEU A 430 -42.98 43.24 -25.00
N SER A 431 -42.08 44.14 -24.67
CA SER A 431 -41.26 44.90 -25.63
C SER A 431 -40.54 43.97 -26.60
N GLY A 432 -40.70 44.16 -27.93
CA GLY A 432 -40.10 43.34 -29.00
C GLY A 432 -40.79 42.01 -29.28
N ARG A 433 -41.98 41.74 -28.73
CA ARG A 433 -42.87 40.65 -29.14
C ARG A 433 -44.12 41.21 -29.83
N GLN A 434 -44.56 40.53 -30.89
CA GLN A 434 -45.79 40.92 -31.59
C GLN A 434 -47.04 40.45 -30.87
N GLU A 435 -46.95 39.27 -30.22
CA GLU A 435 -48.08 38.68 -29.49
C GLU A 435 -48.00 38.99 -27.99
N PRO A 436 -49.12 39.38 -27.37
CA PRO A 436 -49.19 39.57 -25.93
C PRO A 436 -49.00 38.27 -25.19
N VAL A 437 -48.44 38.34 -23.99
CA VAL A 437 -48.23 37.17 -23.11
C VAL A 437 -49.26 37.24 -21.99
N HIS A 438 -49.97 36.11 -21.75
CA HIS A 438 -50.81 35.95 -20.59
C HIS A 438 -49.95 35.77 -19.34
N VAL A 439 -50.12 36.66 -18.37
CA VAL A 439 -49.36 36.74 -17.14
C VAL A 439 -50.19 36.31 -15.95
N TYR A 440 -49.62 35.51 -15.10
CA TYR A 440 -50.25 35.02 -13.85
C TYR A 440 -49.33 35.36 -12.68
N SER A 441 -49.91 35.69 -11.53
CA SER A 441 -49.20 35.76 -10.26
C SER A 441 -49.43 34.49 -9.45
N VAL A 442 -48.36 34.00 -8.75
CA VAL A 442 -48.45 32.91 -7.80
C VAL A 442 -49.06 33.45 -6.51
N ASP A 443 -50.10 32.76 -5.99
CA ASP A 443 -50.76 33.16 -4.74
C ASP A 443 -49.82 33.01 -3.55
N ARG A 444 -49.70 34.08 -2.72
CA ARG A 444 -48.80 34.06 -1.55
C ARG A 444 -49.16 33.02 -0.49
N ASP A 445 -50.42 32.65 -0.38
CA ASP A 445 -50.90 31.66 0.60
C ASP A 445 -50.54 30.21 0.19
N ASP A 446 -50.34 29.93 -1.10
CA ASP A 446 -49.83 28.63 -1.58
C ASP A 446 -48.31 28.48 -1.37
N ALA A 447 -47.60 29.59 -1.20
CA ALA A 447 -46.19 29.56 -0.80
C ALA A 447 -45.96 28.90 0.59
N ALA A 448 -47.03 28.73 1.39
CA ALA A 448 -46.93 28.12 2.72
C ALA A 448 -47.09 26.60 2.73
N ASN A 449 -47.68 26.00 1.67
CA ASN A 449 -47.86 24.55 1.62
C ASN A 449 -48.00 24.08 0.15
N PRO A 450 -46.90 23.81 -0.54
CA PRO A 450 -47.00 23.14 -1.84
C PRO A 450 -47.68 21.79 -1.62
N GLN A 451 -48.91 21.65 -2.12
CA GLN A 451 -49.57 20.34 -2.10
C GLN A 451 -48.63 19.37 -2.79
N PRO A 452 -48.29 18.21 -2.19
CA PRO A 452 -47.49 17.22 -2.86
C PRO A 452 -48.23 16.85 -4.15
N ALA A 453 -47.69 17.29 -5.29
CA ALA A 453 -48.16 16.81 -6.59
C ALA A 453 -48.12 15.29 -6.50
N LEU A 454 -49.27 14.66 -6.78
CA LEU A 454 -49.53 13.24 -6.75
C LEU A 454 -48.26 12.44 -7.16
N ARG A 455 -47.60 11.87 -6.18
CA ARG A 455 -46.68 10.76 -6.40
C ARG A 455 -47.55 9.61 -6.84
N GLU A 456 -47.39 9.14 -8.05
CA GLU A 456 -47.88 7.86 -8.56
C GLU A 456 -48.34 8.00 -10.00
N ASP A 457 -47.42 8.13 -10.97
CA ASP A 457 -47.71 7.60 -12.32
C ASP A 457 -46.46 7.64 -13.27
N TRP A 458 -45.31 8.11 -12.83
CA TRP A 458 -44.15 8.23 -13.74
C TRP A 458 -43.10 7.11 -13.58
N GLU A 459 -43.24 6.20 -12.57
CA GLU A 459 -42.35 5.01 -12.43
C GLU A 459 -42.73 3.83 -13.35
N ARG A 460 -43.74 4.00 -14.23
CA ARG A 460 -44.22 2.94 -15.13
C ARG A 460 -44.23 3.31 -16.62
N SER A 461 -43.37 4.21 -17.06
CA SER A 461 -43.20 4.44 -18.52
C SER A 461 -41.76 4.36 -18.92
#